data_ba040a89edbbcbf02cd95a6f46e0f272
#
_entry.id   ba040a89edbbcbf02cd95a6f46e0f272
#
_cell.length_a   1.000
_cell.length_b   1.000
_cell.length_c   1.000
_cell.angle_alpha   90.00
_cell.angle_beta   90.00
_cell.angle_gamma   90.00
#
_symmetry.space_group_name_H-M   'P 1'
#
loop_
_entity.id
_entity.type
_entity.pdbx_description
1 polymer ?
#
loop_
_entity_poly.entity_id
_entity_poly.type
_entity_poly.pdbx_seq_one_letter_code
_entity_poly.pdbx_strand_id
1 'polypeptide(L)'
;MHKFRIILLVTFLGYFNVVFAQLPYFTQFSENQLNINPALAGNYEGDTKFNSLYKYQSYNKILTTNFLNAEAQFKPFKDYISPEDVFAVGIDMYSTKSLSVYSQNSFSGTFSYSKGLNSESSEALALGFQFRYNSKRIDYTKLLFPNQFSITGFTNQLSNNEPINVLNSNYFDINTGILYTNFNDDESFEAGLGVYNLNQVSTEQKNLQLRYGRTYMAHIGYSRYLSSSNQLFVGGLYSHLNTGNSLSLIAGYSLSPEFTNSVGIDFGLVYQANNSFSPYLKLNANSLKFIFSYDVPMEPNISYLQNSRSMELGIQCSFSKISDNITMSRKHVSCFR
;
A
#
# COMPACT_ATOMS: atom_id res chain seq x y z
N MET A 1 26.29 10.27 -25.95
CA MET A 1 25.32 9.20 -25.66
C MET A 1 24.50 9.43 -24.38
N HIS A 2 25.03 9.97 -23.27
CA HIS A 2 24.26 10.24 -22.03
C HIS A 2 23.11 11.23 -22.22
N LYS A 3 23.30 12.34 -22.94
CA LYS A 3 22.25 13.35 -23.16
C LYS A 3 21.03 12.81 -23.93
N PHE A 4 21.23 11.88 -24.86
CA PHE A 4 20.14 11.26 -25.61
C PHE A 4 19.29 10.30 -24.76
N ARG A 5 19.90 9.60 -23.81
CA ARG A 5 19.22 8.72 -22.84
C ARG A 5 18.37 9.50 -21.86
N ILE A 6 18.82 10.68 -21.43
CA ILE A 6 18.07 11.56 -20.52
C ILE A 6 16.84 12.15 -21.25
N ILE A 7 17.00 12.58 -22.52
CA ILE A 7 15.88 13.09 -23.31
C ILE A 7 14.84 11.98 -23.56
N LEU A 8 15.25 10.77 -23.83
CA LEU A 8 14.35 9.63 -24.03
C LEU A 8 13.58 9.28 -22.74
N LEU A 9 14.24 9.39 -21.59
CA LEU A 9 13.61 9.18 -20.26
C LEU A 9 12.57 10.27 -19.96
N VAL A 10 12.88 11.53 -20.25
CA VAL A 10 11.99 12.69 -20.03
C VAL A 10 10.79 12.66 -20.99
N THR A 11 10.98 12.26 -22.25
CA THR A 11 9.87 12.12 -23.19
C THR A 11 8.97 10.93 -22.86
N PHE A 12 9.49 9.86 -22.31
CA PHE A 12 8.68 8.72 -21.86
C PHE A 12 7.80 9.08 -20.65
N LEU A 13 8.29 9.93 -19.74
CA LEU A 13 7.52 10.44 -18.59
C LEU A 13 6.38 11.41 -19.00
N GLY A 14 6.45 12.06 -20.16
CA GLY A 14 5.47 13.04 -20.63
C GLY A 14 4.18 12.46 -21.25
N TYR A 15 4.09 11.14 -21.49
CA TYR A 15 2.94 10.52 -22.18
C TYR A 15 1.89 9.89 -21.26
N PHE A 16 2.01 10.01 -19.95
CA PHE A 16 1.02 9.46 -19.03
C PHE A 16 -0.17 10.41 -18.87
N ASN A 17 -1.25 10.18 -19.63
CA ASN A 17 -2.55 10.75 -19.32
C ASN A 17 -3.09 10.05 -18.07
N VAL A 18 -2.92 10.67 -16.91
CA VAL A 18 -3.41 10.16 -15.62
C VAL A 18 -4.88 10.53 -15.51
N VAL A 19 -5.76 9.58 -15.76
CA VAL A 19 -7.19 9.67 -15.45
C VAL A 19 -7.35 9.24 -14.00
N PHE A 20 -8.03 10.06 -13.19
CA PHE A 20 -8.19 9.84 -11.76
C PHE A 20 -9.01 8.57 -11.47
N ALA A 21 -8.33 7.54 -11.01
CA ALA A 21 -8.95 6.39 -10.39
C ALA A 21 -8.65 6.43 -8.89
N GLN A 22 -9.66 6.69 -8.09
CA GLN A 22 -9.52 6.68 -6.64
C GLN A 22 -9.49 5.23 -6.15
N LEU A 23 -8.30 4.65 -6.05
CA LEU A 23 -8.10 3.54 -5.13
C LEU A 23 -7.93 4.11 -3.72
N PRO A 24 -8.46 3.46 -2.71
CA PRO A 24 -8.23 3.84 -1.32
C PRO A 24 -6.82 3.47 -0.91
N TYR A 25 -5.82 4.14 -1.48
CA TYR A 25 -4.43 3.93 -1.13
C TYR A 25 -4.05 4.79 0.06
N PHE A 26 -3.28 4.17 0.94
CA PHE A 26 -2.49 4.92 1.90
C PHE A 26 -1.41 5.70 1.14
N THR A 27 -1.17 6.92 1.56
CA THR A 27 -0.08 7.77 1.05
C THR A 27 1.25 7.12 1.39
N GLN A 28 1.35 6.58 2.62
CA GLN A 28 2.45 5.72 3.03
C GLN A 28 2.29 4.31 2.46
N PHE A 29 2.39 4.20 1.12
CA PHE A 29 2.21 2.91 0.44
C PHE A 29 3.25 1.87 0.88
N SER A 30 4.44 2.30 1.28
CA SER A 30 5.50 1.45 1.83
C SER A 30 5.06 0.66 3.07
N GLU A 31 4.12 1.17 3.84
CA GLU A 31 3.63 0.50 5.04
C GLU A 31 2.41 -0.41 4.77
N ASN A 32 1.86 -0.34 3.57
CA ASN A 32 0.71 -1.16 3.14
C ASN A 32 1.11 -2.22 2.10
N GLN A 33 2.21 -2.94 2.38
CA GLN A 33 2.93 -3.78 1.44
C GLN A 33 2.08 -4.88 0.79
N LEU A 34 1.26 -5.61 1.56
CA LEU A 34 0.45 -6.73 1.04
C LEU A 34 -0.66 -6.29 0.06
N ASN A 35 -1.04 -5.01 0.09
CA ASN A 35 -1.97 -4.43 -0.88
C ASN A 35 -1.28 -3.86 -2.13
N ILE A 36 0.06 -3.91 -2.19
CA ILE A 36 0.85 -3.53 -3.37
C ILE A 36 1.31 -4.77 -4.10
N ASN A 37 1.86 -5.74 -3.37
CA ASN A 37 2.39 -6.95 -3.94
C ASN A 37 2.37 -8.08 -2.90
N PRO A 38 1.64 -9.19 -3.14
CA PRO A 38 1.64 -10.32 -2.22
C PRO A 38 3.01 -10.94 -1.94
N ALA A 39 3.96 -10.79 -2.87
CA ALA A 39 5.33 -11.28 -2.70
C ALA A 39 6.17 -10.47 -1.68
N LEU A 40 5.66 -9.32 -1.22
CA LEU A 40 6.26 -8.54 -0.13
C LEU A 40 5.99 -9.13 1.27
N ALA A 41 5.13 -10.15 1.38
CA ALA A 41 4.95 -10.86 2.65
C ALA A 41 6.27 -11.46 3.11
N GLY A 42 6.67 -11.15 4.36
CA GLY A 42 7.95 -11.57 4.91
C GLY A 42 9.16 -10.70 4.53
N ASN A 43 8.97 -9.64 3.73
CA ASN A 43 10.05 -8.69 3.39
C ASN A 43 10.18 -7.61 4.47
N TYR A 44 10.55 -8.01 5.69
CA TYR A 44 10.76 -7.13 6.85
C TYR A 44 11.76 -7.74 7.84
N GLU A 45 12.28 -6.93 8.75
CA GLU A 45 13.14 -7.39 9.83
C GLU A 45 12.32 -8.01 10.98
N GLY A 46 12.75 -9.17 11.45
CA GLY A 46 12.10 -9.90 12.55
C GLY A 46 11.35 -11.13 12.08
N ASP A 47 10.78 -11.89 13.01
CA ASP A 47 10.02 -13.12 12.70
C ASP A 47 8.52 -12.84 12.52
N THR A 48 8.01 -11.82 13.22
CA THR A 48 6.60 -11.42 13.15
C THR A 48 6.48 -9.91 13.07
N LYS A 49 5.49 -9.45 12.30
CA LYS A 49 5.16 -8.04 12.12
C LYS A 49 3.65 -7.83 12.30
N PHE A 50 3.29 -6.81 13.07
CA PHE A 50 1.93 -6.29 13.19
C PHE A 50 1.92 -4.84 12.75
N ASN A 51 0.94 -4.47 11.94
CA ASN A 51 0.81 -3.11 11.43
C ASN A 51 -0.64 -2.65 11.48
N SER A 52 -0.86 -1.42 11.91
CA SER A 52 -2.15 -0.75 11.94
C SER A 52 -2.01 0.64 11.32
N LEU A 53 -2.81 0.92 10.30
CA LEU A 53 -2.84 2.23 9.65
C LEU A 53 -4.28 2.78 9.69
N TYR A 54 -4.38 4.05 9.96
CA TYR A 54 -5.60 4.83 9.91
C TYR A 54 -5.44 6.03 8.98
N LYS A 55 -6.34 6.17 8.01
CA LYS A 55 -6.38 7.34 7.11
C LYS A 55 -7.71 8.06 7.27
N TYR A 56 -7.63 9.35 7.50
CA TYR A 56 -8.76 10.26 7.50
C TYR A 56 -8.65 11.19 6.29
N GLN A 57 -9.71 11.27 5.50
CA GLN A 57 -9.80 12.16 4.33
C GLN A 57 -11.08 12.98 4.44
N SER A 58 -10.95 14.29 4.34
CA SER A 58 -12.06 15.23 4.30
C SER A 58 -12.06 15.93 2.94
N TYR A 59 -12.75 15.32 1.99
CA TYR A 59 -13.21 16.00 0.78
C TYR A 59 -14.68 16.30 1.02
N ASN A 60 -15.40 17.18 0.57
CA ASN A 60 -16.85 17.40 0.80
C ASN A 60 -17.59 16.34 1.66
N LYS A 61 -17.06 15.16 1.80
CA LYS A 61 -17.51 14.02 2.61
C LYS A 61 -16.34 13.40 3.34
N ILE A 62 -16.56 12.97 4.57
CA ILE A 62 -15.55 12.26 5.38
C ILE A 62 -15.41 10.84 4.86
N LEU A 63 -14.19 10.45 4.54
CA LEU A 63 -13.79 9.09 4.23
C LEU A 63 -12.76 8.63 5.25
N THR A 64 -13.03 7.52 5.92
CA THR A 64 -12.08 6.90 6.85
C THR A 64 -11.68 5.53 6.36
N THR A 65 -10.39 5.23 6.46
CA THR A 65 -9.84 3.93 6.08
C THR A 65 -9.00 3.38 7.22
N ASN A 66 -9.27 2.13 7.59
CA ASN A 66 -8.50 1.38 8.57
C ASN A 66 -7.87 0.19 7.88
N PHE A 67 -6.63 -0.09 8.20
CA PHE A 67 -5.89 -1.26 7.77
C PHE A 67 -5.23 -1.91 8.96
N LEU A 68 -5.37 -3.23 9.07
CA LEU A 68 -4.71 -4.06 10.05
C LEU A 68 -4.02 -5.21 9.32
N ASN A 69 -2.79 -5.49 9.70
CA ASN A 69 -1.99 -6.54 9.09
C ASN A 69 -1.20 -7.27 10.17
N ALA A 70 -1.09 -8.59 10.01
CA ALA A 70 -0.19 -9.43 10.78
C ALA A 70 0.53 -10.39 9.85
N GLU A 71 1.84 -10.50 9.99
CA GLU A 71 2.70 -11.34 9.17
C GLU A 71 3.64 -12.16 10.06
N ALA A 72 3.97 -13.35 9.59
CA ALA A 72 5.00 -14.21 10.19
C ALA A 72 5.86 -14.82 9.09
N GLN A 73 7.18 -14.84 9.31
CA GLN A 73 8.13 -15.51 8.44
C GLN A 73 8.83 -16.65 9.15
N PHE A 74 9.16 -17.70 8.41
CA PHE A 74 9.79 -18.89 8.93
C PHE A 74 10.64 -19.61 7.89
N LYS A 75 11.60 -20.38 8.35
CA LYS A 75 12.54 -21.17 7.53
C LYS A 75 12.40 -22.65 7.87
N PRO A 76 11.39 -23.36 7.29
CA PRO A 76 11.04 -24.71 7.74
C PRO A 76 12.04 -25.79 7.33
N PHE A 77 12.88 -25.53 6.33
CA PHE A 77 13.75 -26.54 5.69
C PHE A 77 15.23 -26.15 5.72
N LYS A 78 15.71 -25.56 6.84
CA LYS A 78 17.10 -25.12 6.99
C LYS A 78 18.14 -26.21 6.62
N ASP A 79 17.80 -27.49 6.83
CA ASP A 79 18.70 -28.61 6.62
C ASP A 79 18.58 -29.24 5.20
N TYR A 80 17.53 -28.94 4.45
CA TYR A 80 17.21 -29.58 3.18
C TYR A 80 17.14 -28.65 1.97
N ILE A 81 16.81 -27.40 2.21
CA ILE A 81 16.74 -26.34 1.21
C ILE A 81 17.75 -25.26 1.63
N SER A 82 18.16 -24.39 0.72
CA SER A 82 19.09 -23.32 1.03
C SER A 82 18.69 -22.64 2.37
N PRO A 83 19.61 -22.48 3.32
CA PRO A 83 19.29 -21.88 4.64
C PRO A 83 18.69 -20.48 4.55
N GLU A 84 18.59 -19.97 3.36
CA GLU A 84 18.24 -18.63 2.96
C GLU A 84 16.82 -18.50 2.40
N ASP A 85 16.18 -19.64 2.10
CA ASP A 85 14.81 -19.65 1.63
C ASP A 85 13.86 -19.28 2.77
N VAL A 86 12.98 -18.32 2.52
CA VAL A 86 12.02 -17.78 3.49
C VAL A 86 10.60 -18.06 3.02
N PHE A 87 9.80 -18.65 3.89
CA PHE A 87 8.36 -18.72 3.75
C PHE A 87 7.72 -17.65 4.63
N ALA A 88 6.69 -17.00 4.15
CA ALA A 88 5.93 -16.08 4.96
C ALA A 88 4.43 -16.27 4.74
N VAL A 89 3.69 -15.99 5.81
CA VAL A 89 2.23 -15.91 5.81
C VAL A 89 1.80 -14.57 6.35
N GLY A 90 0.71 -14.05 5.81
CA GLY A 90 0.14 -12.79 6.26
C GLY A 90 -1.37 -12.83 6.23
N ILE A 91 -1.97 -12.09 7.13
CA ILE A 91 -3.40 -11.78 7.11
C ILE A 91 -3.57 -10.27 7.14
N ASP A 92 -4.53 -9.77 6.40
CA ASP A 92 -4.87 -8.35 6.47
C ASP A 92 -6.38 -8.11 6.45
N MET A 93 -6.77 -7.03 7.10
CA MET A 93 -8.12 -6.49 7.11
C MET A 93 -8.10 -5.04 6.66
N TYR A 94 -9.02 -4.69 5.80
CA TYR A 94 -9.17 -3.35 5.26
C TYR A 94 -10.61 -2.92 5.38
N SER A 95 -10.85 -1.73 5.92
CA SER A 95 -12.20 -1.17 6.09
C SER A 95 -12.23 0.30 5.71
N THR A 96 -13.00 0.64 4.69
CA THR A 96 -13.26 2.03 4.29
C THR A 96 -14.72 2.37 4.47
N LYS A 97 -14.98 3.56 5.04
CA LYS A 97 -16.35 4.06 5.27
C LYS A 97 -16.45 5.54 4.88
N SER A 98 -17.54 5.89 4.18
CA SER A 98 -17.91 7.27 3.87
C SER A 98 -19.34 7.53 4.29
N LEU A 99 -19.54 8.40 5.30
CA LEU A 99 -20.83 8.98 5.75
C LEU A 99 -22.01 7.99 5.76
N SER A 100 -21.79 6.76 6.15
CA SER A 100 -22.81 5.69 6.09
C SER A 100 -23.42 5.39 4.70
N VAL A 101 -22.99 6.08 3.63
CA VAL A 101 -23.42 5.83 2.25
C VAL A 101 -22.62 4.69 1.63
N TYR A 102 -21.31 4.70 1.83
CA TYR A 102 -20.41 3.71 1.28
C TYR A 102 -19.64 3.00 2.38
N SER A 103 -19.57 1.69 2.29
CA SER A 103 -18.65 0.90 3.09
C SER A 103 -18.03 -0.20 2.26
N GLN A 104 -16.73 -0.43 2.46
CA GLN A 104 -15.99 -1.56 1.89
C GLN A 104 -15.21 -2.21 3.02
N ASN A 105 -15.36 -3.50 3.16
CA ASN A 105 -14.57 -4.32 4.06
C ASN A 105 -13.91 -5.42 3.24
N SER A 106 -12.64 -5.70 3.50
CA SER A 106 -11.96 -6.85 2.92
C SER A 106 -11.14 -7.56 3.98
N PHE A 107 -11.01 -8.86 3.80
CA PHE A 107 -10.16 -9.72 4.60
C PHE A 107 -9.35 -10.59 3.66
N SER A 108 -8.04 -10.68 3.87
CA SER A 108 -7.18 -11.50 3.03
C SER A 108 -6.21 -12.37 3.80
N GLY A 109 -5.85 -13.50 3.19
CA GLY A 109 -4.75 -14.35 3.58
C GLY A 109 -3.72 -14.37 2.47
N THR A 110 -2.47 -14.15 2.82
CA THR A 110 -1.32 -14.09 1.91
C THR A 110 -0.31 -15.16 2.27
N PHE A 111 0.29 -15.74 1.24
CA PHE A 111 1.39 -16.69 1.34
C PHE A 111 2.48 -16.27 0.37
N SER A 112 3.74 -16.27 0.81
CA SER A 112 4.89 -16.00 -0.05
C SER A 112 6.03 -16.99 0.20
N TYR A 113 6.82 -17.19 -0.85
CA TYR A 113 8.06 -17.94 -0.83
C TYR A 113 9.14 -17.12 -1.50
N SER A 114 10.21 -16.84 -0.77
CA SER A 114 11.40 -16.13 -1.24
C SER A 114 12.58 -17.08 -1.31
N LYS A 115 13.17 -17.20 -2.50
CA LYS A 115 14.34 -18.03 -2.78
C LYS A 115 15.58 -17.17 -2.92
N GLY A 116 16.63 -17.49 -2.16
CA GLY A 116 17.96 -16.93 -2.34
C GLY A 116 18.56 -17.39 -3.68
N LEU A 117 19.10 -16.46 -4.47
CA LEU A 117 19.66 -16.74 -5.81
C LEU A 117 21.17 -16.98 -5.76
N ASN A 118 21.84 -16.49 -4.74
CA ASN A 118 23.28 -16.64 -4.54
C ASN A 118 23.62 -17.19 -3.14
N SER A 119 24.83 -17.69 -2.95
CA SER A 119 25.30 -18.28 -1.69
C SER A 119 25.45 -17.26 -0.57
N GLU A 120 25.59 -15.97 -0.89
CA GLU A 120 25.71 -14.87 0.07
C GLU A 120 24.33 -14.31 0.47
N SER A 121 23.27 -14.78 -0.17
CA SER A 121 21.88 -14.34 0.10
C SER A 121 21.62 -12.85 -0.11
N SER A 122 22.49 -12.20 -0.86
CA SER A 122 22.31 -10.81 -1.20
C SER A 122 21.25 -10.60 -2.28
N GLU A 123 20.91 -11.64 -3.03
CA GLU A 123 19.86 -11.62 -4.06
C GLU A 123 18.78 -12.65 -3.76
N ALA A 124 17.53 -12.26 -3.92
CA ALA A 124 16.41 -13.17 -3.77
C ALA A 124 15.27 -12.86 -4.76
N LEU A 125 14.52 -13.91 -5.10
CA LEU A 125 13.32 -13.85 -5.90
C LEU A 125 12.16 -14.43 -5.07
N ALA A 126 11.12 -13.63 -4.87
CA ALA A 126 9.94 -14.07 -4.15
C ALA A 126 8.70 -14.15 -5.05
N LEU A 127 7.85 -15.13 -4.76
CA LEU A 127 6.53 -15.31 -5.35
C LEU A 127 5.49 -15.25 -4.23
N GLY A 128 4.39 -14.52 -4.47
CA GLY A 128 3.32 -14.36 -3.50
C GLY A 128 1.96 -14.66 -4.10
N PHE A 129 1.09 -15.24 -3.27
CA PHE A 129 -0.32 -15.48 -3.56
C PHE A 129 -1.18 -14.95 -2.43
N GLN A 130 -2.30 -14.32 -2.78
CA GLN A 130 -3.24 -13.79 -1.81
C GLN A 130 -4.67 -14.12 -2.23
N PHE A 131 -5.45 -14.58 -1.27
CA PHE A 131 -6.89 -14.79 -1.39
C PHE A 131 -7.60 -13.73 -0.56
N ARG A 132 -8.50 -12.98 -1.19
CA ARG A 132 -9.19 -11.87 -0.54
C ARG A 132 -10.69 -11.98 -0.69
N TYR A 133 -11.39 -11.85 0.41
CA TYR A 133 -12.84 -11.66 0.44
C TYR A 133 -13.14 -10.16 0.54
N ASN A 134 -14.02 -9.68 -0.33
CA ASN A 134 -14.47 -8.30 -0.35
C ASN A 134 -15.97 -8.21 -0.13
N SER A 135 -16.39 -7.24 0.67
CA SER A 135 -17.77 -6.86 0.88
C SER A 135 -17.91 -5.35 0.67
N LYS A 136 -18.65 -4.95 -0.35
CA LYS A 136 -18.94 -3.55 -0.68
C LYS A 136 -20.41 -3.28 -0.54
N ARG A 137 -20.76 -2.15 0.08
CA ARG A 137 -22.14 -1.69 0.26
C ARG A 137 -22.25 -0.22 -0.11
N ILE A 138 -23.25 0.10 -0.94
CA ILE A 138 -23.64 1.47 -1.26
C ILE A 138 -25.13 1.61 -0.88
N ASP A 139 -25.44 2.57 -0.01
CA ASP A 139 -26.77 2.85 0.45
C ASP A 139 -27.31 4.11 -0.26
N TYR A 140 -28.06 3.90 -1.33
CA TYR A 140 -28.64 4.97 -2.15
C TYR A 140 -29.72 5.75 -1.42
N THR A 141 -30.34 5.19 -0.37
CA THR A 141 -31.37 5.89 0.40
C THR A 141 -30.83 7.10 1.16
N LYS A 142 -29.52 7.16 1.35
CA LYS A 142 -28.80 8.25 2.03
C LYS A 142 -28.23 9.31 1.07
N LEU A 143 -28.44 9.11 -0.23
CA LEU A 143 -28.11 10.09 -1.25
C LEU A 143 -29.33 10.91 -1.58
N LEU A 144 -29.11 12.15 -2.04
CA LEU A 144 -30.16 13.03 -2.54
C LEU A 144 -30.10 13.04 -4.06
N PHE A 145 -31.22 12.70 -4.69
CA PHE A 145 -31.36 12.64 -6.13
C PHE A 145 -32.22 13.80 -6.64
N PRO A 146 -32.07 14.22 -7.91
CA PRO A 146 -32.83 15.32 -8.50
C PRO A 146 -34.34 15.16 -8.33
N ASN A 147 -34.87 13.92 -8.36
CA ASN A 147 -36.29 13.62 -8.17
C ASN A 147 -36.82 13.94 -6.75
N GLN A 148 -35.91 14.16 -5.81
CA GLN A 148 -36.24 14.51 -4.42
C GLN A 148 -36.17 16.03 -4.16
N PHE A 149 -36.01 16.84 -5.24
CA PHE A 149 -36.01 18.29 -5.14
C PHE A 149 -37.44 18.83 -5.24
N SER A 150 -37.88 19.57 -4.22
CA SER A 150 -39.17 20.26 -4.16
C SER A 150 -39.00 21.78 -4.10
N ILE A 151 -40.13 22.54 -4.10
CA ILE A 151 -40.09 23.99 -3.92
C ILE A 151 -39.48 24.44 -2.59
N THR A 152 -39.42 23.56 -1.60
CA THR A 152 -38.77 23.80 -0.30
C THR A 152 -37.34 23.28 -0.21
N GLY A 153 -36.78 22.72 -1.34
CA GLY A 153 -35.47 22.12 -1.38
C GLY A 153 -35.51 20.59 -1.43
N PHE A 154 -34.36 19.96 -1.19
CA PHE A 154 -34.27 18.50 -1.14
C PHE A 154 -34.99 17.92 0.08
N THR A 155 -35.75 16.84 -0.13
CA THR A 155 -36.48 16.12 0.93
C THR A 155 -36.39 14.61 0.73
N ASN A 156 -36.13 13.89 1.82
CA ASN A 156 -36.13 12.42 1.83
C ASN A 156 -37.57 11.82 1.85
N GLN A 157 -38.60 12.66 1.90
CA GLN A 157 -40.01 12.22 1.85
C GLN A 157 -40.44 11.83 0.44
N LEU A 158 -39.76 12.36 -0.58
CA LEU A 158 -39.98 11.98 -1.98
C LEU A 158 -39.17 10.74 -2.33
N SER A 159 -39.75 9.87 -3.15
CA SER A 159 -39.03 8.70 -3.67
C SER A 159 -37.83 9.14 -4.52
N ASN A 160 -36.71 8.47 -4.32
CA ASN A 160 -35.51 8.67 -5.17
C ASN A 160 -35.67 8.07 -6.55
N ASN A 161 -36.70 7.22 -6.79
CA ASN A 161 -36.98 6.49 -8.02
C ASN A 161 -35.83 5.58 -8.49
N GLU A 162 -34.86 5.31 -7.65
CA GLU A 162 -33.78 4.39 -7.98
C GLU A 162 -34.25 2.93 -7.87
N PRO A 163 -33.86 2.06 -8.84
CA PRO A 163 -34.30 0.66 -8.87
C PRO A 163 -33.70 -0.17 -7.70
N ILE A 164 -32.61 0.34 -7.09
CA ILE A 164 -31.90 -0.33 -6.01
C ILE A 164 -31.70 0.67 -4.86
N ASN A 165 -32.24 0.36 -3.69
CA ASN A 165 -32.04 1.17 -2.49
C ASN A 165 -30.67 0.91 -1.85
N VAL A 166 -30.23 -0.34 -1.83
CA VAL A 166 -28.94 -0.75 -1.29
C VAL A 166 -28.27 -1.72 -2.26
N LEU A 167 -27.09 -1.37 -2.71
CA LEU A 167 -26.24 -2.22 -3.51
C LEU A 167 -25.25 -2.94 -2.58
N ASN A 168 -25.32 -4.28 -2.54
CA ASN A 168 -24.36 -5.13 -1.84
C ASN A 168 -23.60 -5.98 -2.87
N SER A 169 -22.29 -6.01 -2.79
CA SER A 169 -21.45 -6.82 -3.66
C SER A 169 -20.39 -7.55 -2.82
N ASN A 170 -20.53 -8.86 -2.74
CA ASN A 170 -19.61 -9.72 -2.03
C ASN A 170 -18.92 -10.64 -3.04
N TYR A 171 -17.59 -10.71 -2.97
CA TYR A 171 -16.82 -11.54 -3.89
C TYR A 171 -15.46 -11.93 -3.33
N PHE A 172 -14.91 -13.02 -3.89
CA PHE A 172 -13.53 -13.45 -3.66
C PHE A 172 -12.66 -13.06 -4.84
N ASP A 173 -11.50 -12.50 -4.57
CA ASP A 173 -10.46 -12.30 -5.57
C ASP A 173 -9.19 -13.11 -5.25
N ILE A 174 -8.45 -13.39 -6.30
CA ILE A 174 -7.16 -14.06 -6.27
C ILE A 174 -6.13 -13.09 -6.79
N ASN A 175 -5.06 -12.91 -6.03
CA ASN A 175 -3.99 -11.97 -6.32
C ASN A 175 -2.66 -12.71 -6.32
N THR A 176 -1.71 -12.23 -7.10
CA THR A 176 -0.36 -12.79 -7.15
C THR A 176 0.67 -11.69 -7.34
N GLY A 177 1.91 -12.01 -7.03
CA GLY A 177 3.00 -11.09 -7.25
C GLY A 177 4.35 -11.77 -7.34
N ILE A 178 5.29 -11.04 -7.89
CA ILE A 178 6.71 -11.38 -7.97
C ILE A 178 7.53 -10.21 -7.44
N LEU A 179 8.60 -10.52 -6.73
CA LEU A 179 9.50 -9.54 -6.14
C LEU A 179 10.94 -10.01 -6.34
N TYR A 180 11.79 -9.13 -6.85
CA TYR A 180 13.23 -9.27 -6.84
C TYR A 180 13.83 -8.31 -5.82
N THR A 181 14.74 -8.81 -5.00
CA THR A 181 15.49 -8.03 -4.02
C THR A 181 16.99 -8.27 -4.18
N ASN A 182 17.77 -7.20 -4.08
CA ASN A 182 19.21 -7.25 -4.02
C ASN A 182 19.67 -6.29 -2.92
N PHE A 183 20.52 -6.77 -2.01
CA PHE A 183 21.05 -5.97 -0.91
C PHE A 183 22.50 -6.32 -0.64
N ASN A 184 23.28 -5.29 -0.44
CA ASN A 184 24.66 -5.33 0.00
C ASN A 184 24.75 -4.62 1.35
N ASP A 185 25.95 -4.52 1.93
CA ASP A 185 26.14 -3.85 3.21
C ASP A 185 25.69 -2.38 3.20
N ASP A 186 25.88 -1.69 2.07
CA ASP A 186 25.60 -0.26 1.95
C ASP A 186 24.32 0.08 1.18
N GLU A 187 23.80 -0.83 0.35
CA GLU A 187 22.73 -0.54 -0.59
C GLU A 187 21.68 -1.66 -0.60
N SER A 188 20.43 -1.29 -0.79
CA SER A 188 19.38 -2.25 -1.11
C SER A 188 18.53 -1.79 -2.28
N PHE A 189 18.12 -2.73 -3.09
CA PHE A 189 17.27 -2.54 -4.25
C PHE A 189 16.15 -3.56 -4.23
N GLU A 190 14.94 -3.13 -4.54
CA GLU A 190 13.81 -4.01 -4.76
C GLU A 190 12.99 -3.57 -5.96
N ALA A 191 12.46 -4.54 -6.71
CA ALA A 191 11.53 -4.30 -7.79
C ALA A 191 10.50 -5.43 -7.85
N GLY A 192 9.23 -5.08 -8.01
CA GLY A 192 8.18 -6.07 -8.01
C GLY A 192 6.96 -5.70 -8.84
N LEU A 193 6.20 -6.74 -9.18
CA LEU A 193 4.95 -6.67 -9.92
C LEU A 193 3.87 -7.41 -9.13
N GLY A 194 2.73 -6.77 -8.93
CA GLY A 194 1.52 -7.37 -8.35
C GLY A 194 0.37 -7.35 -9.34
N VAL A 195 -0.41 -8.40 -9.38
CA VAL A 195 -1.64 -8.49 -10.18
C VAL A 195 -2.79 -8.88 -9.26
N TYR A 196 -3.80 -8.02 -9.22
CA TYR A 196 -5.00 -8.16 -8.40
C TYR A 196 -6.22 -8.48 -9.27
N ASN A 197 -7.21 -9.14 -8.67
CA ASN A 197 -8.42 -9.58 -9.36
C ASN A 197 -8.14 -10.46 -10.60
N LEU A 198 -7.24 -11.45 -10.48
CA LEU A 198 -6.89 -12.37 -11.56
C LEU A 198 -8.12 -13.06 -12.17
N ASN A 199 -9.06 -13.44 -11.33
CA ASN A 199 -10.29 -14.13 -11.68
C ASN A 199 -11.39 -13.23 -12.26
N GLN A 200 -11.17 -11.89 -12.35
CA GLN A 200 -12.10 -10.93 -12.96
C GLN A 200 -13.56 -11.13 -12.53
N VAL A 201 -13.80 -11.15 -11.24
CA VAL A 201 -15.12 -11.43 -10.67
C VAL A 201 -16.18 -10.48 -11.21
N SER A 202 -17.33 -11.01 -11.54
CA SER A 202 -18.55 -10.25 -11.80
C SER A 202 -19.61 -10.59 -10.76
N THR A 203 -20.30 -9.58 -10.25
CA THR A 203 -21.42 -9.75 -9.34
C THR A 203 -22.66 -9.13 -9.95
N GLU A 204 -23.80 -9.78 -9.79
CA GLU A 204 -25.07 -9.30 -10.31
C GLU A 204 -26.05 -9.05 -9.18
N GLN A 205 -26.71 -7.87 -9.21
CA GLN A 205 -27.78 -7.54 -8.29
C GLN A 205 -28.88 -6.77 -9.04
N LYS A 206 -30.09 -7.32 -9.07
CA LYS A 206 -31.27 -6.70 -9.72
C LYS A 206 -30.97 -6.14 -11.12
N ASN A 207 -30.39 -6.95 -12.01
CA ASN A 207 -30.01 -6.60 -13.37
C ASN A 207 -28.85 -5.60 -13.51
N LEU A 208 -28.20 -5.21 -12.42
CA LEU A 208 -26.95 -4.44 -12.44
C LEU A 208 -25.76 -5.39 -12.32
N GLN A 209 -25.01 -5.52 -13.42
CA GLN A 209 -23.81 -6.33 -13.46
C GLN A 209 -22.58 -5.45 -13.12
N LEU A 210 -21.90 -5.77 -12.02
CA LEU A 210 -20.66 -5.15 -11.63
C LEU A 210 -19.50 -6.07 -11.99
N ARG A 211 -18.60 -5.61 -12.84
CA ARG A 211 -17.41 -6.35 -13.25
C ARG A 211 -16.17 -5.70 -12.64
N TYR A 212 -15.40 -6.48 -11.90
CA TYR A 212 -14.13 -6.07 -11.32
C TYR A 212 -12.99 -6.49 -12.24
N GLY A 213 -12.36 -5.52 -12.88
CA GLY A 213 -11.23 -5.74 -13.77
C GLY A 213 -9.93 -6.01 -13.01
N ARG A 214 -8.93 -6.50 -13.72
CA ARG A 214 -7.58 -6.69 -13.17
C ARG A 214 -6.94 -5.36 -12.85
N THR A 215 -6.17 -5.35 -11.75
CA THR A 215 -5.32 -4.22 -11.37
C THR A 215 -3.88 -4.67 -11.42
N TYR A 216 -3.03 -3.91 -12.09
CA TYR A 216 -1.59 -4.17 -12.18
C TYR A 216 -0.86 -3.12 -11.37
N MET A 217 0.08 -3.56 -10.55
CA MET A 217 0.92 -2.71 -9.73
C MET A 217 2.38 -3.03 -9.99
N ALA A 218 3.19 -2.00 -10.22
CA ALA A 218 4.63 -2.12 -10.35
C ALA A 218 5.28 -1.20 -9.33
N HIS A 219 6.23 -1.71 -8.57
CA HIS A 219 6.95 -0.92 -7.59
C HIS A 219 8.46 -1.12 -7.72
N ILE A 220 9.19 -0.10 -7.31
CA ILE A 220 10.64 -0.08 -7.26
C ILE A 220 11.08 0.69 -6.02
N GLY A 221 12.11 0.20 -5.35
CA GLY A 221 12.73 0.84 -4.20
C GLY A 221 14.24 0.76 -4.28
N TYR A 222 14.90 1.79 -3.79
CA TYR A 222 16.34 1.83 -3.61
C TYR A 222 16.66 2.56 -2.31
N SER A 223 17.57 2.00 -1.54
CA SER A 223 18.10 2.68 -0.37
C SER A 223 19.60 2.55 -0.29
N ARG A 224 20.26 3.54 0.33
CA ARG A 224 21.70 3.57 0.51
C ARG A 224 22.06 4.13 1.88
N TYR A 225 22.92 3.41 2.60
CA TYR A 225 23.57 3.93 3.78
C TYR A 225 24.65 4.95 3.40
N LEU A 226 24.54 6.15 3.95
CA LEU A 226 25.55 7.22 3.80
C LEU A 226 26.58 7.17 4.93
N SER A 227 26.19 6.62 6.05
CA SER A 227 27.02 6.32 7.22
C SER A 227 26.33 5.21 8.04
N SER A 228 26.97 4.72 9.10
CA SER A 228 26.39 3.72 10.01
C SER A 228 25.04 4.11 10.60
N SER A 229 24.74 5.42 10.66
CA SER A 229 23.53 5.97 11.28
C SER A 229 22.55 6.65 10.31
N ASN A 230 22.93 6.81 9.05
CA ASN A 230 22.18 7.61 8.08
C ASN A 230 21.88 6.82 6.81
N GLN A 231 20.63 6.81 6.39
CA GLN A 231 20.18 6.14 5.17
C GLN A 231 19.32 7.08 4.31
N LEU A 232 19.59 7.10 3.02
CA LEU A 232 18.72 7.71 2.02
C LEU A 232 17.88 6.61 1.38
N PHE A 233 16.61 6.87 1.11
CA PHE A 233 15.78 5.96 0.33
C PHE A 233 14.90 6.71 -0.66
N VAL A 234 14.64 6.05 -1.80
CA VAL A 234 13.74 6.52 -2.84
C VAL A 234 12.94 5.34 -3.37
N GLY A 235 11.72 5.59 -3.78
CA GLY A 235 10.88 4.53 -4.34
C GLY A 235 9.76 5.06 -5.20
N GLY A 236 9.11 4.15 -5.91
CA GLY A 236 7.98 4.45 -6.76
C GLY A 236 6.99 3.31 -6.82
N LEU A 237 5.72 3.66 -6.94
CA LEU A 237 4.61 2.77 -7.16
C LEU A 237 3.79 3.27 -8.34
N TYR A 238 3.66 2.45 -9.37
CA TYR A 238 2.73 2.64 -10.47
C TYR A 238 1.59 1.64 -10.36
N SER A 239 0.36 2.10 -10.51
CA SER A 239 -0.79 1.21 -10.60
C SER A 239 -1.65 1.53 -11.80
N HIS A 240 -2.08 0.47 -12.48
CA HIS A 240 -2.99 0.49 -13.62
C HIS A 240 -4.28 -0.21 -13.26
N LEU A 241 -5.37 0.54 -13.27
CA LEU A 241 -6.73 0.07 -13.08
C LEU A 241 -7.55 0.31 -14.34
N ASN A 242 -8.65 -0.42 -14.48
CA ASN A 242 -9.59 -0.16 -15.60
C ASN A 242 -10.14 1.28 -15.61
N THR A 243 -10.11 1.95 -14.47
CA THR A 243 -10.64 3.31 -14.28
C THR A 243 -9.58 4.40 -14.41
N GLY A 244 -8.31 4.03 -14.51
CA GLY A 244 -7.20 4.97 -14.66
C GLY A 244 -5.88 4.49 -14.08
N ASN A 245 -4.87 5.33 -14.22
CA ASN A 245 -3.52 5.06 -13.75
C ASN A 245 -3.17 5.96 -12.57
N SER A 246 -2.31 5.50 -11.67
CA SER A 246 -1.71 6.35 -10.64
C SER A 246 -0.21 6.10 -10.53
N LEU A 247 0.52 7.16 -10.18
CA LEU A 247 1.96 7.13 -9.91
C LEU A 247 2.20 7.81 -8.57
N SER A 248 2.87 7.11 -7.68
CA SER A 248 3.34 7.64 -6.40
C SER A 248 4.84 7.48 -6.30
N LEU A 249 5.54 8.53 -5.88
CA LEU A 249 6.98 8.54 -5.65
C LEU A 249 7.24 8.89 -4.19
N ILE A 250 8.20 8.23 -3.58
CA ILE A 250 8.63 8.50 -2.20
C ILE A 250 10.11 8.78 -2.17
N ALA A 251 10.51 9.77 -1.39
CA ALA A 251 11.91 10.03 -1.07
C ALA A 251 12.02 10.40 0.40
N GLY A 252 13.03 9.88 1.07
CA GLY A 252 13.20 10.14 2.49
C GLY A 252 14.60 9.87 2.99
N TYR A 253 14.81 10.28 4.21
CA TYR A 253 16.06 10.18 4.93
C TYR A 253 15.80 9.61 6.33
N SER A 254 16.62 8.64 6.71
CA SER A 254 16.57 7.99 8.01
C SER A 254 17.79 8.36 8.84
N LEU A 255 17.54 8.76 10.07
CA LEU A 255 18.53 9.01 11.12
C LEU A 255 18.36 7.95 12.19
N SER A 256 19.32 7.04 12.30
CA SER A 256 19.32 5.99 13.32
C SER A 256 20.57 6.15 14.18
N PRO A 257 20.49 6.74 15.38
CA PRO A 257 21.66 6.92 16.25
C PRO A 257 22.31 5.57 16.60
N GLU A 258 23.63 5.52 16.67
CA GLU A 258 24.43 4.31 16.91
C GLU A 258 24.24 3.68 18.31
N PHE A 259 23.57 4.36 19.23
CA PHE A 259 23.38 3.91 20.59
C PHE A 259 22.16 3.02 20.76
N THR A 260 22.32 1.89 21.39
CA THR A 260 21.39 0.76 21.53
C THR A 260 20.03 1.02 22.20
N ASN A 261 19.67 2.25 22.53
CA ASN A 261 18.36 2.62 23.10
C ASN A 261 17.83 3.95 22.52
N SER A 262 18.29 4.33 21.35
CA SER A 262 17.94 5.62 20.76
C SER A 262 16.77 5.48 19.77
N VAL A 263 15.95 6.52 19.70
CA VAL A 263 14.85 6.63 18.76
C VAL A 263 15.42 7.03 17.41
N GLY A 264 15.19 6.20 16.38
CA GLY A 264 15.45 6.57 14.99
C GLY A 264 14.33 7.45 14.45
N ILE A 265 14.66 8.33 13.50
CA ILE A 265 13.70 9.25 12.87
C ILE A 265 13.83 9.12 11.35
N ASP A 266 12.73 8.77 10.68
CA ASP A 266 12.66 8.83 9.22
C ASP A 266 11.72 9.96 8.82
N PHE A 267 12.15 10.76 7.86
CA PHE A 267 11.33 11.85 7.33
C PHE A 267 11.52 11.96 5.82
N GLY A 268 10.52 12.49 5.15
CA GLY A 268 10.57 12.64 3.71
C GLY A 268 9.26 13.13 3.11
N LEU A 269 9.12 12.91 1.82
CA LEU A 269 8.00 13.35 1.02
C LEU A 269 7.48 12.22 0.16
N VAL A 270 6.16 12.11 0.05
CA VAL A 270 5.49 11.33 -0.97
C VAL A 270 4.84 12.29 -1.97
N TYR A 271 5.12 12.08 -3.23
CA TYR A 271 4.47 12.76 -4.34
C TYR A 271 3.48 11.81 -5.01
N GLN A 272 2.22 12.15 -5.03
CA GLN A 272 1.19 11.45 -5.81
C GLN A 272 0.86 12.29 -7.04
N ALA A 273 1.14 11.75 -8.21
CA ALA A 273 0.98 12.49 -9.46
C ALA A 273 -0.44 13.05 -9.60
N ASN A 274 -0.53 14.37 -9.88
CA ASN A 274 -1.76 15.14 -10.03
C ASN A 274 -2.73 15.10 -8.82
N ASN A 275 -2.25 14.77 -7.63
CA ASN A 275 -3.08 14.69 -6.43
C ASN A 275 -2.50 15.50 -5.27
N SER A 276 -1.38 15.08 -4.70
CA SER A 276 -0.87 15.68 -3.48
C SER A 276 0.65 15.56 -3.31
N PHE A 277 1.19 16.45 -2.47
CA PHE A 277 2.47 16.29 -1.78
C PHE A 277 2.20 15.95 -0.32
N SER A 278 2.89 14.97 0.19
CA SER A 278 2.63 14.46 1.54
C SER A 278 3.93 14.33 2.33
N PRO A 279 4.27 15.32 3.16
CA PRO A 279 5.34 15.17 4.13
C PRO A 279 4.97 14.05 5.12
N TYR A 280 5.98 13.28 5.54
CA TYR A 280 5.80 12.25 6.54
C TYR A 280 6.94 12.24 7.55
N LEU A 281 6.64 11.68 8.71
CA LEU A 281 7.56 11.44 9.81
C LEU A 281 7.31 10.03 10.35
N LYS A 282 8.37 9.27 10.58
CA LYS A 282 8.32 7.98 11.27
C LYS A 282 9.27 8.03 12.46
N LEU A 283 8.85 7.50 13.58
CA LEU A 283 9.64 7.38 14.81
C LEU A 283 9.84 5.89 15.09
N ASN A 284 11.08 5.43 15.05
CA ASN A 284 11.46 4.04 15.25
C ASN A 284 12.03 3.88 16.67
N ALA A 285 11.32 3.20 17.55
CA ALA A 285 11.72 2.95 18.93
C ALA A 285 11.79 1.43 19.17
N ASN A 286 12.96 0.85 19.06
CA ASN A 286 13.19 -0.60 19.14
C ASN A 286 12.27 -1.38 18.18
N SER A 287 11.32 -2.14 18.75
CA SER A 287 10.35 -2.94 17.99
C SER A 287 9.13 -2.15 17.51
N LEU A 288 8.99 -0.87 17.89
CA LEU A 288 7.84 -0.03 17.59
C LEU A 288 8.20 1.04 16.56
N LYS A 289 7.32 1.24 15.59
CA LYS A 289 7.38 2.36 14.63
C LYS A 289 6.06 3.11 14.67
N PHE A 290 6.14 4.43 14.87
CA PHE A 290 5.00 5.33 14.72
C PHE A 290 5.13 6.07 13.39
N ILE A 291 4.01 6.17 12.67
CA ILE A 291 3.96 6.73 11.32
C ILE A 291 2.95 7.87 11.31
N PHE A 292 3.35 8.99 10.74
CA PHE A 292 2.48 10.15 10.53
C PHE A 292 2.71 10.71 9.13
N SER A 293 1.65 11.03 8.40
CA SER A 293 1.72 11.83 7.17
C SER A 293 0.51 12.74 7.02
N TYR A 294 0.70 13.80 6.24
CA TYR A 294 -0.33 14.79 5.95
C TYR A 294 -0.32 15.11 4.46
N ASP A 295 -1.46 14.95 3.78
CA ASP A 295 -1.57 15.18 2.35
C ASP A 295 -1.94 16.64 2.08
N VAL A 296 -1.08 17.33 1.32
CA VAL A 296 -1.30 18.69 0.81
C VAL A 296 -1.73 18.59 -0.65
N PRO A 297 -2.98 18.95 -1.00
CA PRO A 297 -3.47 18.86 -2.37
C PRO A 297 -2.75 19.85 -3.29
N MET A 298 -2.48 19.45 -4.54
CA MET A 298 -1.75 20.26 -5.52
C MET A 298 -2.61 21.22 -6.32
N GLU A 299 -3.90 20.92 -6.51
CA GLU A 299 -4.80 21.74 -7.33
C GLU A 299 -5.77 22.55 -6.45
N PRO A 300 -5.44 23.84 -6.16
CA PRO A 300 -6.33 24.72 -5.41
C PRO A 300 -7.52 25.27 -6.22
N ASN A 301 -7.55 25.04 -7.55
CA ASN A 301 -8.51 25.71 -8.44
C ASN A 301 -9.91 25.06 -8.48
N ILE A 302 -10.11 23.93 -7.84
CA ILE A 302 -11.42 23.33 -7.71
C ILE A 302 -11.94 23.74 -6.33
N SER A 303 -12.89 24.66 -6.26
CA SER A 303 -13.40 25.28 -5.03
C SER A 303 -13.87 24.30 -3.94
N TYR A 304 -14.23 23.08 -4.32
CA TYR A 304 -14.57 22.00 -3.38
C TYR A 304 -13.35 21.25 -2.82
N LEU A 305 -12.15 21.40 -3.40
CA LEU A 305 -10.90 20.80 -2.91
C LEU A 305 -10.12 21.71 -1.96
N GLN A 306 -10.44 23.00 -1.90
CA GLN A 306 -9.74 23.96 -1.04
C GLN A 306 -9.74 23.59 0.46
N ASN A 307 -10.72 22.79 0.89
CA ASN A 307 -10.82 22.30 2.27
C ASN A 307 -10.51 20.78 2.39
N SER A 308 -9.95 20.15 1.35
CA SER A 308 -9.59 18.74 1.43
C SER A 308 -8.38 18.58 2.35
N ARG A 309 -8.57 17.77 3.37
CA ARG A 309 -7.51 17.39 4.32
C ARG A 309 -7.43 15.88 4.36
N SER A 310 -6.22 15.36 4.31
CA SER A 310 -5.98 13.95 4.52
C SER A 310 -4.81 13.79 5.46
N MET A 311 -4.94 12.90 6.41
CA MET A 311 -3.87 12.54 7.32
C MET A 311 -3.85 11.04 7.54
N GLU A 312 -2.67 10.51 7.78
CA GLU A 312 -2.47 9.11 8.11
C GLU A 312 -1.72 8.98 9.42
N LEU A 313 -2.15 8.00 10.19
CA LEU A 313 -1.51 7.57 11.43
C LEU A 313 -1.26 6.08 11.34
N GLY A 314 -0.11 5.63 11.80
CA GLY A 314 0.22 4.22 11.82
C GLY A 314 1.06 3.82 13.01
N ILE A 315 0.91 2.55 13.38
CA ILE A 315 1.75 1.90 14.38
C ILE A 315 2.14 0.54 13.82
N GLN A 316 3.44 0.25 13.83
CA GLN A 316 3.98 -1.06 13.47
C GLN A 316 4.79 -1.62 14.64
N CYS A 317 4.66 -2.93 14.86
CA CYS A 317 5.45 -3.67 15.81
C CYS A 317 6.12 -4.84 15.09
N SER A 318 7.43 -5.01 15.28
CA SER A 318 8.18 -6.14 14.75
C SER A 318 8.88 -6.88 15.89
N PHE A 319 8.80 -8.20 15.91
CA PHE A 319 9.40 -9.04 16.95
C PHE A 319 10.30 -10.09 16.30
N SER A 320 11.48 -10.28 16.90
CA SER A 320 12.41 -11.38 16.58
C SER A 320 12.47 -12.34 17.76
N LYS A 321 12.53 -13.65 17.49
CA LYS A 321 12.87 -14.62 18.52
C LYS A 321 14.30 -14.37 18.97
N ILE A 322 14.52 -14.30 20.26
CA ILE A 322 15.87 -14.30 20.83
C ILE A 322 16.44 -15.71 20.53
N SER A 323 17.29 -15.79 19.52
CA SER A 323 18.07 -17.00 19.26
C SER A 323 19.36 -16.90 20.05
N ASP A 324 19.63 -17.86 20.92
CA ASP A 324 20.86 -17.97 21.73
C ASP A 324 22.14 -18.19 20.88
N ASN A 325 22.01 -18.29 19.57
CA ASN A 325 23.13 -18.38 18.63
C ASN A 325 23.17 -17.13 17.77
N ILE A 326 24.24 -16.35 17.97
CA ILE A 326 24.66 -15.23 17.10
C ILE A 326 25.08 -15.82 15.74
N THR A 327 24.13 -16.28 14.96
CA THR A 327 24.29 -16.38 13.52
C THR A 327 23.81 -15.04 12.96
N MET A 328 24.66 -14.36 12.21
CA MET A 328 24.34 -13.12 11.52
C MET A 328 23.00 -13.28 10.82
N SER A 329 21.95 -12.77 11.46
CA SER A 329 20.64 -12.63 10.85
C SER A 329 20.85 -11.69 9.66
N ARG A 330 20.40 -12.09 8.48
CA ARG A 330 20.28 -11.17 7.36
C ARG A 330 19.65 -9.89 7.88
N LYS A 331 20.35 -8.79 7.78
CA LYS A 331 19.72 -7.48 7.85
C LYS A 331 18.90 -7.34 6.57
N HIS A 332 17.70 -7.88 6.56
CA HIS A 332 16.72 -7.56 5.54
C HIS A 332 16.37 -6.07 5.71
N VAL A 333 17.11 -5.24 5.05
CA VAL A 333 16.76 -3.83 4.91
C VAL A 333 15.78 -3.77 3.76
N SER A 334 14.49 -3.85 4.06
CA SER A 334 13.48 -3.47 3.08
C SER A 334 13.77 -2.04 2.63
N CYS A 335 13.74 -1.79 1.32
CA CYS A 335 13.88 -0.44 0.77
C CYS A 335 12.80 0.51 1.30
N PHE A 336 11.72 -0.05 1.80
CA PHE A 336 10.61 0.63 2.44
C PHE A 336 10.63 0.37 3.95
N ARG A 337 11.63 0.89 4.63
CA ARG A 337 11.63 0.91 6.10
C ARG A 337 10.56 1.83 6.67
#